data_5aecb73415ff54ea9af0aac4f521ceb2
#
_entry.id   5aecb73415ff54ea9af0aac4f521ceb2
#
_cell.length_a   1.000
_cell.length_b   1.000
_cell.length_c   1.000
_cell.angle_alpha   90.00
_cell.angle_beta   90.00
_cell.angle_gamma   90.00
#
_symmetry.space_group_name_H-M   'P 1'
#
loop_
_entity.id
_entity.type
_entity.pdbx_description
1 polymer ?
#
loop_
_entity_poly.entity_id
_entity_poly.type
_entity_poly.pdbx_seq_one_letter_code
_entity_poly.pdbx_strand_id
1 'polypeptide(L)'
;VLQENFYTSLIEGRIPESQIEKYVQNYQINLTGPYYVVTVLHISTTNPENVPIDPFLLTVSVKKLAEEQLTEKWNCRTVTYLGDILVIAQLSDVDSVTHFTDDMDRFCKMAKRVCKATVTAGIGHVCNQLSQLSLSYHGAKNATSYRVLYGNTRAINIAEMDPQESVDEHWEEAYIEKILKKVKMGEQEPLEEAIAEFTGQMAKTRMSLQNYRILVMELIAEIFRFGSNNQINMDEVFGNNSDLYNQALQLESTDALGAWLKENCMKMQRQVTNERQDTTKSFVTRAVEYVKEHYADQELSIETICSYLNVSAAYFSTVFKKETGKTFINYLTDYRMEQAVDLLLTKDEKTYIIAEKVGYSDPNYFSYVFKKQFGMSPSKYKAGKLGEK
;
A
#
# COMPACT_ATOMS: atom_id res chain seq x y z
N VAL A 1 20.50 -37.60 15.36
CA VAL A 1 21.40 -37.03 14.36
C VAL A 1 21.49 -37.88 13.09
N LEU A 2 21.86 -39.19 13.15
CA LEU A 2 22.00 -40.03 11.94
C LEU A 2 20.66 -40.23 11.21
N GLN A 3 19.56 -40.47 11.93
CA GLN A 3 18.24 -40.61 11.33
C GLN A 3 17.75 -39.27 10.71
N GLU A 4 17.98 -38.14 11.35
CA GLU A 4 17.61 -36.85 10.81
C GLU A 4 18.37 -36.55 9.52
N ASN A 5 19.68 -36.82 9.47
CA ASN A 5 20.48 -36.69 8.24
C ASN A 5 19.99 -37.60 7.11
N PHE A 6 19.48 -38.79 7.44
CA PHE A 6 18.88 -39.68 6.45
C PHE A 6 17.59 -39.04 5.87
N TYR A 7 16.68 -38.56 6.71
CA TYR A 7 15.44 -37.93 6.24
C TYR A 7 15.70 -36.67 5.40
N THR A 8 16.63 -35.82 5.83
CA THR A 8 17.02 -34.63 5.04
C THR A 8 17.63 -35.02 3.71
N SER A 9 18.52 -35.99 3.66
CA SER A 9 19.10 -36.44 2.39
C SER A 9 18.08 -37.11 1.47
N LEU A 10 17.05 -37.74 2.04
CA LEU A 10 15.99 -38.40 1.28
C LEU A 10 15.04 -37.37 0.63
N ILE A 11 14.63 -36.34 1.36
CA ILE A 11 13.79 -35.25 0.83
C ILE A 11 14.53 -34.36 -0.18
N GLU A 12 15.86 -34.27 -0.07
CA GLU A 12 16.71 -33.58 -1.05
C GLU A 12 17.01 -34.43 -2.29
N GLY A 13 16.60 -35.70 -2.32
CA GLY A 13 16.87 -36.62 -3.42
C GLY A 13 18.34 -36.99 -3.58
N ARG A 14 19.14 -36.86 -2.49
CA ARG A 14 20.59 -37.16 -2.52
C ARG A 14 20.91 -38.64 -2.40
N ILE A 15 19.96 -39.48 -1.99
CA ILE A 15 20.18 -40.92 -1.81
C ILE A 15 19.73 -41.68 -3.08
N PRO A 16 20.62 -42.38 -3.77
CA PRO A 16 20.26 -43.24 -4.88
C PRO A 16 19.23 -44.28 -4.45
N GLU A 17 18.23 -44.54 -5.27
CA GLU A 17 17.14 -45.48 -4.98
C GLU A 17 17.67 -46.87 -4.52
N SER A 18 18.70 -47.37 -5.18
CA SER A 18 19.35 -48.67 -4.87
C SER A 18 19.99 -48.72 -3.48
N GLN A 19 20.19 -47.60 -2.81
CA GLN A 19 20.81 -47.53 -1.48
C GLN A 19 19.79 -47.24 -0.36
N ILE A 20 18.58 -46.83 -0.68
CA ILE A 20 17.56 -46.42 0.31
C ILE A 20 17.27 -47.58 1.25
N GLU A 21 17.00 -48.78 0.75
CA GLU A 21 16.71 -49.98 1.59
C GLU A 21 17.85 -50.28 2.54
N LYS A 22 19.10 -50.20 2.10
CA LYS A 22 20.28 -50.43 2.95
C LYS A 22 20.37 -49.40 4.09
N TYR A 23 20.08 -48.13 3.82
CA TYR A 23 20.06 -47.09 4.86
C TYR A 23 18.87 -47.29 5.83
N VAL A 24 17.69 -47.67 5.34
CA VAL A 24 16.50 -47.99 6.15
C VAL A 24 16.84 -49.10 7.15
N GLN A 25 17.49 -50.16 6.69
CA GLN A 25 17.91 -51.28 7.56
C GLN A 25 19.00 -50.86 8.54
N ASN A 26 20.07 -50.22 8.08
CA ASN A 26 21.21 -49.82 8.92
C ASN A 26 20.84 -48.82 10.02
N TYR A 27 19.92 -47.91 9.74
CA TYR A 27 19.51 -46.90 10.72
C TYR A 27 18.22 -47.26 11.47
N GLN A 28 17.70 -48.48 11.26
CA GLN A 28 16.47 -48.98 11.89
C GLN A 28 15.29 -47.98 11.69
N ILE A 29 15.12 -47.52 10.46
CA ILE A 29 14.09 -46.58 10.11
C ILE A 29 12.74 -47.28 10.00
N ASN A 30 11.76 -46.86 10.77
CA ASN A 30 10.42 -47.41 10.71
C ASN A 30 9.55 -46.65 9.71
N LEU A 31 9.75 -46.94 8.42
CA LEU A 31 8.93 -46.45 7.29
C LEU A 31 8.49 -47.69 6.48
N THR A 32 7.40 -48.28 6.90
CA THR A 32 6.90 -49.57 6.37
C THR A 32 5.51 -49.44 5.74
N GLY A 33 4.98 -48.25 5.63
CA GLY A 33 3.65 -48.02 5.03
C GLY A 33 3.65 -48.23 3.52
N PRO A 34 2.47 -48.48 2.92
CA PRO A 34 2.33 -48.59 1.47
C PRO A 34 2.40 -47.23 0.77
N TYR A 35 2.08 -46.16 1.48
CA TYR A 35 2.09 -44.81 0.98
C TYR A 35 2.69 -43.81 1.97
N TYR A 36 3.25 -42.75 1.45
CA TYR A 36 3.92 -41.71 2.23
C TYR A 36 3.49 -40.33 1.73
N VAL A 37 3.52 -39.37 2.65
CA VAL A 37 3.32 -37.94 2.32
C VAL A 37 4.23 -37.06 3.17
N VAL A 38 4.83 -36.06 2.57
CA VAL A 38 5.58 -35.03 3.28
C VAL A 38 4.67 -33.80 3.48
N THR A 39 4.66 -33.30 4.70
CA THR A 39 4.03 -32.03 5.04
C THR A 39 5.06 -31.06 5.55
N VAL A 40 5.02 -29.81 5.07
CA VAL A 40 5.83 -28.71 5.57
C VAL A 40 4.96 -27.86 6.49
N LEU A 41 5.35 -27.79 7.77
CA LEU A 41 4.74 -26.88 8.73
C LEU A 41 5.54 -25.57 8.70
N HIS A 42 5.02 -24.58 8.00
CA HIS A 42 5.59 -23.25 7.93
C HIS A 42 5.06 -22.39 9.07
N ILE A 43 5.97 -21.79 9.87
CA ILE A 43 5.63 -20.92 10.99
C ILE A 43 5.82 -19.47 10.52
N SER A 44 4.73 -18.70 10.48
CA SER A 44 4.79 -17.29 10.12
C SER A 44 5.58 -16.48 11.15
N THR A 45 6.46 -15.62 10.66
CA THR A 45 7.23 -14.69 11.50
C THR A 45 6.43 -13.43 11.87
N THR A 46 5.37 -13.14 11.12
CA THR A 46 4.45 -12.03 11.40
C THR A 46 3.44 -12.43 12.47
N ASN A 47 3.63 -11.91 13.67
CA ASN A 47 2.68 -12.11 14.77
C ASN A 47 1.73 -10.90 14.86
N PRO A 48 0.42 -11.07 14.61
CA PRO A 48 -0.54 -9.97 14.70
C PRO A 48 -0.69 -9.38 16.11
N GLU A 49 -0.25 -10.12 17.16
CA GLU A 49 -0.35 -9.68 18.55
C GLU A 49 0.90 -8.92 19.05
N ASN A 50 1.91 -8.64 18.18
CA ASN A 50 3.16 -7.92 18.52
C ASN A 50 3.90 -8.43 19.79
N VAL A 51 3.70 -9.68 20.17
CA VAL A 51 4.44 -10.29 21.28
C VAL A 51 5.78 -10.81 20.74
N PRO A 52 6.92 -10.34 21.24
CA PRO A 52 8.22 -10.84 20.83
C PRO A 52 8.41 -12.27 21.36
N ILE A 53 8.05 -13.27 20.57
CA ILE A 53 8.34 -14.67 20.87
C ILE A 53 9.59 -15.03 20.06
N ASP A 54 10.56 -15.64 20.74
CA ASP A 54 11.76 -16.17 20.07
C ASP A 54 11.35 -17.21 19.01
N PRO A 55 11.67 -17.01 17.72
CA PRO A 55 11.31 -17.92 16.64
C PRO A 55 11.80 -19.35 16.86
N PHE A 56 12.95 -19.50 17.51
CA PHE A 56 13.49 -20.82 17.83
C PHE A 56 12.63 -21.56 18.86
N LEU A 57 12.25 -20.89 19.95
CA LEU A 57 11.36 -21.47 20.96
C LEU A 57 9.99 -21.82 20.39
N LEU A 58 9.50 -21.01 19.48
CA LEU A 58 8.24 -21.25 18.79
C LEU A 58 8.31 -22.51 17.93
N THR A 59 9.39 -22.66 17.15
CA THR A 59 9.66 -23.87 16.35
C THR A 59 9.75 -25.12 17.20
N VAL A 60 10.48 -25.07 18.32
CA VAL A 60 10.59 -26.19 19.24
C VAL A 60 9.22 -26.57 19.85
N SER A 61 8.43 -25.57 20.23
CA SER A 61 7.10 -25.81 20.82
C SER A 61 6.13 -26.44 19.81
N VAL A 62 6.12 -25.95 18.58
CA VAL A 62 5.28 -26.50 17.49
C VAL A 62 5.73 -27.91 17.12
N LYS A 63 7.05 -28.16 17.04
CA LYS A 63 7.60 -29.50 16.78
C LYS A 63 7.15 -30.49 17.85
N LYS A 64 7.29 -30.13 19.12
CA LYS A 64 6.87 -31.00 20.25
C LYS A 64 5.37 -31.27 20.18
N LEU A 65 4.54 -30.26 19.92
CA LEU A 65 3.10 -30.45 19.75
C LEU A 65 2.78 -31.42 18.58
N ALA A 66 3.52 -31.30 17.46
CA ALA A 66 3.34 -32.19 16.31
C ALA A 66 3.71 -33.64 16.67
N GLU A 67 4.81 -33.86 17.40
CA GLU A 67 5.22 -35.16 17.88
C GLU A 67 4.18 -35.82 18.80
N GLU A 68 3.59 -35.03 19.73
CA GLU A 68 2.57 -35.51 20.65
C GLU A 68 1.22 -35.83 19.97
N GLN A 69 0.81 -35.03 18.99
CA GLN A 69 -0.54 -35.11 18.41
C GLN A 69 -0.63 -35.99 17.15
N LEU A 70 0.47 -36.14 16.40
CA LEU A 70 0.43 -36.72 15.06
C LEU A 70 1.12 -38.08 15.00
N THR A 71 2.17 -38.33 15.82
CA THR A 71 3.02 -39.53 15.69
C THR A 71 2.25 -40.82 15.93
N GLU A 72 1.40 -40.87 16.94
CA GLU A 72 0.64 -42.06 17.28
C GLU A 72 -0.39 -42.44 16.21
N LYS A 73 -1.09 -41.42 15.68
CA LYS A 73 -2.16 -41.61 14.69
C LYS A 73 -1.64 -41.93 13.29
N TRP A 74 -0.56 -41.24 12.87
CA TRP A 74 -0.10 -41.26 11.48
C TRP A 74 1.29 -41.93 11.32
N ASN A 75 1.80 -42.58 12.38
CA ASN A 75 3.15 -43.15 12.40
C ASN A 75 4.19 -42.26 11.69
N CYS A 76 4.14 -40.95 12.02
CA CYS A 76 4.94 -39.93 11.34
C CYS A 76 6.29 -39.68 12.02
N ARG A 77 7.19 -39.03 11.30
CA ARG A 77 8.46 -38.51 11.80
C ARG A 77 8.54 -37.01 11.55
N THR A 78 9.00 -36.27 12.54
CA THR A 78 9.22 -34.84 12.47
C THR A 78 10.70 -34.53 12.34
N VAL A 79 11.05 -33.66 11.40
CA VAL A 79 12.42 -33.21 11.14
C VAL A 79 12.41 -31.68 11.00
N THR A 80 13.38 -31.00 11.61
CA THR A 80 13.57 -29.56 11.37
C THR A 80 14.49 -29.36 10.18
N TYR A 81 14.06 -28.58 9.20
CA TYR A 81 14.81 -28.35 7.97
C TYR A 81 14.57 -26.93 7.43
N LEU A 82 15.65 -26.17 7.25
CA LEU A 82 15.64 -24.78 6.75
C LEU A 82 14.63 -23.84 7.46
N GLY A 83 14.48 -24.03 8.77
CA GLY A 83 13.57 -23.20 9.58
C GLY A 83 12.11 -23.68 9.63
N ASP A 84 11.72 -24.60 8.74
CA ASP A 84 10.40 -25.26 8.77
C ASP A 84 10.46 -26.61 9.52
N ILE A 85 9.31 -27.12 9.92
CA ILE A 85 9.16 -28.47 10.47
C ILE A 85 8.55 -29.35 9.39
N LEU A 86 9.22 -30.45 9.09
CA LEU A 86 8.73 -31.47 8.17
C LEU A 86 8.06 -32.60 8.94
N VAL A 87 6.91 -33.04 8.48
CA VAL A 87 6.19 -34.20 8.95
C VAL A 87 6.14 -35.20 7.81
N ILE A 88 6.82 -36.34 7.98
CA ILE A 88 6.79 -37.47 7.04
C ILE A 88 5.82 -38.50 7.60
N ALA A 89 4.64 -38.61 7.03
CA ALA A 89 3.57 -39.46 7.49
C ALA A 89 3.40 -40.67 6.58
N GLN A 90 2.92 -41.78 7.19
CA GLN A 90 2.58 -43.03 6.50
C GLN A 90 1.06 -43.16 6.38
N LEU A 91 0.58 -43.49 5.19
CA LEU A 91 -0.84 -43.59 4.88
C LEU A 91 -1.15 -45.09 4.54
N SER A 92 -2.35 -45.55 4.90
CA SER A 92 -2.84 -46.88 4.56
C SER A 92 -3.24 -47.03 3.10
N ASP A 93 -3.72 -45.94 2.53
CA ASP A 93 -4.18 -45.83 1.14
C ASP A 93 -4.08 -44.38 0.69
N VAL A 94 -4.29 -44.12 -0.60
CA VAL A 94 -4.20 -42.78 -1.19
C VAL A 94 -5.30 -41.86 -0.66
N ASP A 95 -6.51 -42.34 -0.43
CA ASP A 95 -7.66 -41.58 0.00
C ASP A 95 -7.53 -41.09 1.46
N SER A 96 -6.70 -41.77 2.25
CA SER A 96 -6.37 -41.37 3.62
C SER A 96 -5.74 -39.99 3.73
N VAL A 97 -5.22 -39.41 2.61
CA VAL A 97 -4.68 -38.07 2.57
C VAL A 97 -5.73 -37.04 2.92
N THR A 98 -7.01 -37.25 2.59
CA THR A 98 -8.10 -36.33 2.92
C THR A 98 -8.27 -36.22 4.44
N HIS A 99 -8.33 -37.35 5.13
CA HIS A 99 -8.40 -37.38 6.60
C HIS A 99 -7.14 -36.82 7.27
N PHE A 100 -5.98 -37.08 6.66
CA PHE A 100 -4.73 -36.50 7.11
C PHE A 100 -4.73 -34.97 6.95
N THR A 101 -5.27 -34.44 5.84
CA THR A 101 -5.43 -33.00 5.59
C THR A 101 -6.33 -32.34 6.66
N ASP A 102 -7.45 -32.97 7.01
CA ASP A 102 -8.35 -32.49 8.06
C ASP A 102 -7.66 -32.46 9.44
N ASP A 103 -6.84 -33.47 9.75
CA ASP A 103 -6.08 -33.50 11.00
C ASP A 103 -4.99 -32.43 11.04
N MET A 104 -4.32 -32.19 9.91
CA MET A 104 -3.36 -31.08 9.78
C MET A 104 -4.03 -29.73 9.94
N ASP A 105 -5.24 -29.54 9.42
CA ASP A 105 -6.01 -28.30 9.60
C ASP A 105 -6.36 -28.08 11.08
N ARG A 106 -6.79 -29.14 11.78
CA ARG A 106 -7.04 -29.09 13.23
C ARG A 106 -5.76 -28.80 14.01
N PHE A 107 -4.63 -29.41 13.60
CA PHE A 107 -3.32 -29.15 14.18
C PHE A 107 -2.91 -27.69 14.06
N CYS A 108 -3.05 -27.05 12.88
CA CYS A 108 -2.74 -25.65 12.68
C CYS A 108 -3.56 -24.75 13.64
N LYS A 109 -4.85 -25.04 13.79
CA LYS A 109 -5.74 -24.31 14.73
C LYS A 109 -5.33 -24.54 16.20
N MET A 110 -4.89 -25.74 16.53
CA MET A 110 -4.38 -26.09 17.87
C MET A 110 -3.06 -25.38 18.16
N ALA A 111 -2.11 -25.36 17.23
CA ALA A 111 -0.83 -24.65 17.36
C ALA A 111 -1.04 -23.15 17.64
N LYS A 112 -2.00 -22.52 16.97
CA LYS A 112 -2.38 -21.13 17.26
C LYS A 112 -2.89 -20.94 18.68
N ARG A 113 -3.71 -21.86 19.19
CA ARG A 113 -4.30 -21.80 20.52
C ARG A 113 -3.28 -22.05 21.63
N VAL A 114 -2.45 -23.10 21.47
CA VAL A 114 -1.54 -23.62 22.50
C VAL A 114 -0.18 -22.92 22.47
N CYS A 115 0.42 -22.84 21.28
CA CYS A 115 1.77 -22.28 21.09
C CYS A 115 1.74 -20.80 20.70
N LYS A 116 0.56 -20.19 20.44
CA LYS A 116 0.42 -18.86 19.85
C LYS A 116 1.13 -18.74 18.49
N ALA A 117 1.30 -19.86 17.80
CA ALA A 117 2.00 -19.96 16.51
C ALA A 117 1.01 -19.91 15.35
N THR A 118 1.24 -19.02 14.39
CA THR A 118 0.53 -19.06 13.11
C THR A 118 1.24 -20.08 12.20
N VAL A 119 0.62 -21.24 12.04
CA VAL A 119 1.19 -22.36 11.28
C VAL A 119 0.36 -22.64 10.02
N THR A 120 1.04 -22.75 8.87
CA THR A 120 0.44 -23.27 7.63
C THR A 120 1.06 -24.62 7.32
N ALA A 121 0.23 -25.65 7.16
CA ALA A 121 0.65 -26.99 6.79
C ALA A 121 0.48 -27.21 5.29
N GLY A 122 1.57 -27.20 4.54
CA GLY A 122 1.55 -27.56 3.12
C GLY A 122 1.72 -29.07 2.96
N ILE A 123 0.78 -29.75 2.32
CA ILE A 123 0.75 -31.18 2.11
C ILE A 123 1.15 -31.49 0.68
N GLY A 124 2.17 -32.36 0.51
CA GLY A 124 2.70 -32.74 -0.79
C GLY A 124 1.91 -33.86 -1.47
N HIS A 125 2.40 -34.28 -2.62
CA HIS A 125 1.83 -35.41 -3.33
C HIS A 125 2.05 -36.72 -2.55
N VAL A 126 1.02 -37.56 -2.51
CA VAL A 126 1.14 -38.91 -1.98
C VAL A 126 2.05 -39.76 -2.88
N CYS A 127 2.98 -40.48 -2.32
CA CYS A 127 3.88 -41.33 -3.05
C CYS A 127 3.91 -42.77 -2.43
N ASN A 128 4.24 -43.74 -3.23
CA ASN A 128 4.33 -45.16 -2.82
C ASN A 128 5.77 -45.69 -2.71
N GLN A 129 6.75 -44.83 -2.99
CA GLN A 129 8.18 -45.17 -2.89
C GLN A 129 8.91 -44.07 -2.10
N LEU A 130 9.87 -44.47 -1.30
CA LEU A 130 10.69 -43.53 -0.53
C LEU A 130 11.55 -42.63 -1.40
N SER A 131 11.95 -43.08 -2.59
CA SER A 131 12.66 -42.25 -3.59
C SER A 131 11.86 -41.04 -4.07
N GLN A 132 10.54 -41.08 -3.96
CA GLN A 132 9.62 -40.01 -4.37
C GLN A 132 9.35 -38.99 -3.27
N LEU A 133 9.90 -39.17 -2.05
CA LEU A 133 9.69 -38.21 -0.96
C LEU A 133 10.21 -36.80 -1.30
N SER A 134 11.24 -36.70 -2.15
CA SER A 134 11.69 -35.39 -2.68
C SER A 134 10.58 -34.69 -3.46
N LEU A 135 9.85 -35.40 -4.32
CA LEU A 135 8.73 -34.82 -5.06
C LEU A 135 7.61 -34.38 -4.11
N SER A 136 7.28 -35.21 -3.12
CA SER A 136 6.29 -34.88 -2.09
C SER A 136 6.70 -33.63 -1.30
N TYR A 137 7.97 -33.50 -0.90
CA TYR A 137 8.50 -32.32 -0.23
C TYR A 137 8.37 -31.04 -1.09
N HIS A 138 8.76 -31.10 -2.37
CA HIS A 138 8.61 -29.94 -3.26
C HIS A 138 7.14 -29.55 -3.43
N GLY A 139 6.24 -30.51 -3.55
CA GLY A 139 4.80 -30.26 -3.56
C GLY A 139 4.32 -29.59 -2.26
N ALA A 140 4.76 -30.10 -1.11
CA ALA A 140 4.44 -29.55 0.21
C ALA A 140 4.94 -28.10 0.36
N LYS A 141 6.17 -27.83 -0.08
CA LYS A 141 6.74 -26.47 -0.06
C LYS A 141 5.98 -25.52 -0.98
N ASN A 142 5.58 -25.98 -2.17
CA ASN A 142 4.72 -25.20 -3.04
C ASN A 142 3.34 -24.94 -2.39
N ALA A 143 2.74 -25.95 -1.76
CA ALA A 143 1.46 -25.78 -1.07
C ALA A 143 1.51 -24.71 0.02
N THR A 144 2.60 -24.60 0.80
CA THR A 144 2.74 -23.52 1.80
C THR A 144 2.72 -22.13 1.18
N SER A 145 3.16 -21.97 -0.07
CA SER A 145 3.17 -20.68 -0.76
C SER A 145 1.77 -20.17 -1.11
N TYR A 146 0.79 -21.07 -1.20
CA TYR A 146 -0.61 -20.69 -1.44
C TYR A 146 -1.29 -20.04 -0.21
N ARG A 147 -0.60 -19.97 0.96
CA ARG A 147 -1.12 -19.28 2.16
C ARG A 147 -1.49 -17.82 1.89
N VAL A 148 -0.81 -17.18 0.95
CA VAL A 148 -1.11 -15.80 0.54
C VAL A 148 -2.51 -15.66 -0.04
N LEU A 149 -3.03 -16.69 -0.72
CA LEU A 149 -4.36 -16.69 -1.35
C LEU A 149 -5.43 -17.28 -0.43
N TYR A 150 -5.10 -18.37 0.30
CA TYR A 150 -6.07 -19.12 1.09
C TYR A 150 -6.01 -18.81 2.59
N GLY A 151 -5.07 -17.99 3.02
CA GLY A 151 -4.87 -17.60 4.43
C GLY A 151 -3.97 -18.57 5.20
N ASN A 152 -3.52 -18.10 6.34
CA ASN A 152 -2.69 -18.82 7.30
C ASN A 152 -3.54 -19.67 8.26
N THR A 153 -2.87 -20.46 9.12
CA THR A 153 -3.50 -21.28 10.19
C THR A 153 -4.42 -22.37 9.62
N ARG A 154 -3.97 -23.02 8.55
CA ARG A 154 -4.70 -24.09 7.87
C ARG A 154 -3.79 -25.07 7.16
N ALA A 155 -4.35 -26.21 6.79
CA ALA A 155 -3.72 -27.16 5.88
C ALA A 155 -4.06 -26.81 4.41
N ILE A 156 -3.09 -26.98 3.53
CA ILE A 156 -3.22 -26.77 2.07
C ILE A 156 -2.63 -28.00 1.39
N ASN A 157 -3.48 -28.76 0.69
CA ASN A 157 -3.06 -29.95 -0.04
C ASN A 157 -2.77 -29.57 -1.50
N ILE A 158 -1.55 -29.83 -1.97
CA ILE A 158 -1.11 -29.48 -3.33
C ILE A 158 -1.98 -30.14 -4.41
N ALA A 159 -2.52 -31.33 -4.16
CA ALA A 159 -3.38 -32.02 -5.11
C ALA A 159 -4.74 -31.34 -5.35
N GLU A 160 -5.17 -30.47 -4.39
CA GLU A 160 -6.41 -29.69 -4.50
C GLU A 160 -6.20 -28.33 -5.15
N MET A 161 -4.92 -27.99 -5.40
CA MET A 161 -4.52 -26.69 -5.96
C MET A 161 -4.41 -26.72 -7.49
N ASP A 162 -5.20 -27.53 -8.15
CA ASP A 162 -5.24 -27.58 -9.61
C ASP A 162 -5.69 -26.21 -10.14
N PRO A 163 -4.88 -25.53 -10.96
CA PRO A 163 -5.27 -24.25 -11.50
C PRO A 163 -6.42 -24.47 -12.48
N GLN A 164 -7.66 -24.28 -12.02
CA GLN A 164 -8.75 -24.07 -12.94
C GLN A 164 -8.39 -22.81 -13.72
N GLU A 165 -8.26 -22.94 -15.04
CA GLU A 165 -8.13 -21.81 -15.94
C GLU A 165 -9.21 -20.80 -15.58
N SER A 166 -8.83 -19.75 -14.91
CA SER A 166 -9.73 -18.64 -14.61
C SER A 166 -10.08 -18.00 -15.94
N VAL A 167 -11.37 -17.97 -16.24
CA VAL A 167 -11.94 -17.24 -17.36
C VAL A 167 -11.41 -15.81 -17.34
N ASP A 168 -10.89 -15.39 -18.47
CA ASP A 168 -10.40 -14.04 -18.78
C ASP A 168 -11.38 -12.94 -18.37
N GLU A 169 -11.23 -12.41 -17.20
CA GLU A 169 -11.65 -11.05 -16.90
C GLU A 169 -10.41 -10.34 -16.35
N HIS A 170 -9.88 -9.40 -17.11
CA HIS A 170 -8.82 -8.46 -16.68
C HIS A 170 -9.39 -7.48 -15.65
N TRP A 171 -9.95 -8.04 -14.57
CA TRP A 171 -10.52 -7.25 -13.47
C TRP A 171 -9.44 -6.45 -12.73
N GLU A 172 -8.22 -6.95 -12.74
CA GLU A 172 -7.09 -6.44 -12.02
C GLU A 172 -6.79 -4.98 -12.38
N GLU A 173 -6.71 -4.70 -13.69
CA GLU A 173 -6.42 -3.38 -14.22
C GLU A 173 -7.42 -2.32 -13.73
N ALA A 174 -8.72 -2.64 -13.77
CA ALA A 174 -9.79 -1.74 -13.34
C ALA A 174 -9.70 -1.41 -11.85
N TYR A 175 -9.35 -2.38 -11.00
CA TYR A 175 -9.20 -2.16 -9.56
C TYR A 175 -7.95 -1.37 -9.23
N ILE A 176 -6.82 -1.65 -9.89
CA ILE A 176 -5.57 -0.90 -9.71
C ILE A 176 -5.78 0.56 -10.13
N GLU A 177 -6.40 0.81 -11.30
CA GLU A 177 -6.73 2.16 -11.74
C GLU A 177 -7.63 2.88 -10.73
N LYS A 178 -8.65 2.19 -10.19
CA LYS A 178 -9.54 2.73 -9.16
C LYS A 178 -8.75 3.17 -7.92
N ILE A 179 -7.84 2.36 -7.41
CA ILE A 179 -6.99 2.68 -6.26
C ILE A 179 -6.15 3.92 -6.54
N LEU A 180 -5.41 3.95 -7.66
CA LEU A 180 -4.53 5.07 -8.03
C LEU A 180 -5.30 6.36 -8.26
N LYS A 181 -6.53 6.28 -8.81
CA LYS A 181 -7.43 7.44 -8.93
C LYS A 181 -7.81 7.99 -7.55
N LYS A 182 -8.07 7.14 -6.55
CA LYS A 182 -8.36 7.58 -5.18
C LYS A 182 -7.13 8.18 -4.49
N VAL A 183 -5.93 7.64 -4.72
CA VAL A 183 -4.68 8.28 -4.31
C VAL A 183 -4.59 9.71 -4.86
N LYS A 184 -4.90 9.89 -6.14
CA LYS A 184 -4.88 11.20 -6.80
C LYS A 184 -5.92 12.17 -6.25
N MET A 185 -7.09 11.70 -5.82
CA MET A 185 -8.17 12.55 -5.29
C MET A 185 -7.88 13.09 -3.88
N GLY A 186 -7.09 12.40 -3.07
CA GLY A 186 -6.71 12.84 -1.74
C GLY A 186 -7.72 12.51 -0.64
N GLU A 187 -8.68 11.62 -0.91
CA GLU A 187 -9.73 11.22 0.03
C GLU A 187 -9.39 9.86 0.66
N GLN A 188 -9.25 9.81 1.99
CA GLN A 188 -8.77 8.62 2.69
C GLN A 188 -9.80 7.48 2.71
N GLU A 189 -11.04 7.73 3.13
CA GLU A 189 -12.07 6.67 3.24
C GLU A 189 -12.33 5.98 1.89
N PRO A 190 -12.51 6.68 0.76
CA PRO A 190 -12.69 6.05 -0.54
C PRO A 190 -11.47 5.26 -1.04
N LEU A 191 -10.25 5.58 -0.56
CA LEU A 191 -9.05 4.80 -0.86
C LEU A 191 -9.06 3.48 -0.10
N GLU A 192 -9.41 3.50 1.18
CA GLU A 192 -9.49 2.29 2.00
C GLU A 192 -10.56 1.33 1.47
N GLU A 193 -11.72 1.85 1.04
CA GLU A 193 -12.77 1.06 0.40
C GLU A 193 -12.29 0.40 -0.90
N ALA A 194 -11.59 1.15 -1.76
CA ALA A 194 -11.07 0.61 -3.02
C ALA A 194 -10.05 -0.51 -2.81
N ILE A 195 -9.19 -0.39 -1.79
CA ILE A 195 -8.23 -1.43 -1.44
C ILE A 195 -8.95 -2.67 -0.86
N ALA A 196 -9.95 -2.46 0.00
CA ALA A 196 -10.74 -3.57 0.55
C ALA A 196 -11.53 -4.33 -0.54
N GLU A 197 -12.08 -3.62 -1.53
CA GLU A 197 -12.73 -4.25 -2.68
C GLU A 197 -11.73 -5.08 -3.51
N PHE A 198 -10.54 -4.55 -3.78
CA PHE A 198 -9.47 -5.24 -4.51
C PHE A 198 -9.07 -6.55 -3.81
N THR A 199 -8.72 -6.48 -2.51
CA THR A 199 -8.34 -7.67 -1.74
C THR A 199 -9.51 -8.65 -1.57
N GLY A 200 -10.73 -8.14 -1.42
CA GLY A 200 -11.95 -8.96 -1.39
C GLY A 200 -12.22 -9.70 -2.71
N GLN A 201 -11.93 -9.07 -3.85
CA GLN A 201 -12.02 -9.72 -5.15
C GLN A 201 -10.95 -10.79 -5.32
N MET A 202 -9.70 -10.52 -4.91
CA MET A 202 -8.64 -11.53 -4.90
C MET A 202 -9.03 -12.78 -4.10
N ALA A 203 -9.64 -12.59 -2.93
CA ALA A 203 -10.08 -13.71 -2.08
C ALA A 203 -11.20 -14.56 -2.71
N LYS A 204 -12.01 -13.97 -3.59
CA LYS A 204 -13.09 -14.67 -4.32
C LYS A 204 -12.60 -15.38 -5.58
N THR A 205 -11.55 -14.84 -6.18
CA THR A 205 -10.99 -15.37 -7.43
C THR A 205 -10.07 -16.55 -7.11
N ARG A 206 -10.37 -17.72 -7.66
CA ARG A 206 -9.48 -18.87 -7.59
C ARG A 206 -8.34 -18.69 -8.61
N MET A 207 -7.25 -18.05 -8.20
CA MET A 207 -6.09 -17.84 -9.06
C MET A 207 -4.95 -18.79 -8.73
N SER A 208 -4.11 -19.07 -9.71
CA SER A 208 -2.87 -19.79 -9.50
C SER A 208 -1.86 -18.89 -8.78
N LEU A 209 -0.88 -19.50 -8.11
CA LEU A 209 0.22 -18.75 -7.50
C LEU A 209 1.03 -17.96 -8.54
N GLN A 210 1.10 -18.47 -9.78
CA GLN A 210 1.75 -17.77 -10.88
C GLN A 210 0.98 -16.49 -11.27
N ASN A 211 -0.35 -16.58 -11.42
CA ASN A 211 -1.18 -15.41 -11.70
C ASN A 211 -1.12 -14.37 -10.56
N TYR A 212 -1.10 -14.83 -9.30
CA TYR A 212 -0.87 -13.93 -8.17
C TYR A 212 0.46 -13.16 -8.28
N ARG A 213 1.54 -13.83 -8.66
CA ARG A 213 2.84 -13.17 -8.84
C ARG A 213 2.82 -12.16 -9.99
N ILE A 214 2.14 -12.49 -11.09
CA ILE A 214 1.95 -11.57 -12.22
C ILE A 214 1.17 -10.34 -11.76
N LEU A 215 0.06 -10.54 -11.05
CA LEU A 215 -0.75 -9.45 -10.49
C LEU A 215 0.07 -8.51 -9.59
N VAL A 216 0.90 -9.07 -8.70
CA VAL A 216 1.79 -8.25 -7.84
C VAL A 216 2.80 -7.47 -8.68
N MET A 217 3.35 -8.05 -9.75
CA MET A 217 4.26 -7.33 -10.66
C MET A 217 3.56 -6.17 -11.37
N GLU A 218 2.38 -6.39 -11.88
CA GLU A 218 1.57 -5.37 -12.55
C GLU A 218 1.20 -4.24 -11.58
N LEU A 219 0.74 -4.60 -10.39
CA LEU A 219 0.43 -3.64 -9.33
C LEU A 219 1.63 -2.72 -9.00
N ILE A 220 2.81 -3.30 -8.82
CA ILE A 220 4.02 -2.52 -8.54
C ILE A 220 4.40 -1.64 -9.73
N ALA A 221 4.32 -2.17 -10.96
CA ALA A 221 4.61 -1.40 -12.17
C ALA A 221 3.69 -0.18 -12.31
N GLU A 222 2.39 -0.34 -12.04
CA GLU A 222 1.42 0.76 -12.10
C GLU A 222 1.64 1.79 -10.98
N ILE A 223 2.01 1.35 -9.77
CA ILE A 223 2.39 2.24 -8.67
C ILE A 223 3.60 3.09 -9.06
N PHE A 224 4.65 2.49 -9.64
CA PHE A 224 5.82 3.25 -10.11
C PHE A 224 5.49 4.20 -11.25
N ARG A 225 4.69 3.76 -12.22
CA ARG A 225 4.23 4.62 -13.33
C ARG A 225 3.44 5.82 -12.80
N PHE A 226 2.54 5.57 -11.86
CA PHE A 226 1.77 6.63 -11.21
C PHE A 226 2.68 7.60 -10.44
N GLY A 227 3.65 7.08 -9.66
CA GLY A 227 4.61 7.89 -8.93
C GLY A 227 5.42 8.81 -9.86
N SER A 228 5.96 8.26 -10.95
CA SER A 228 6.70 9.01 -11.96
C SER A 228 5.85 10.11 -12.61
N ASN A 229 4.61 9.79 -13.00
CA ASN A 229 3.69 10.75 -13.64
C ASN A 229 3.22 11.89 -12.72
N ASN A 230 3.27 11.68 -11.40
CA ASN A 230 2.86 12.68 -10.41
C ASN A 230 4.04 13.23 -9.59
N GLN A 231 5.29 13.03 -10.02
CA GLN A 231 6.53 13.52 -9.41
C GLN A 231 6.71 13.11 -7.94
N ILE A 232 6.15 11.95 -7.57
CA ILE A 232 6.23 11.43 -6.20
C ILE A 232 7.66 10.93 -5.93
N ASN A 233 8.22 11.30 -4.80
CA ASN A 233 9.50 10.73 -4.34
C ASN A 233 9.29 9.31 -3.83
N MET A 234 9.55 8.32 -4.69
CA MET A 234 9.34 6.91 -4.39
C MET A 234 10.27 6.40 -3.28
N ASP A 235 11.47 7.00 -3.11
CA ASP A 235 12.39 6.65 -2.03
C ASP A 235 11.85 7.07 -0.65
N GLU A 236 11.09 8.15 -0.58
CA GLU A 236 10.41 8.55 0.65
C GLU A 236 9.20 7.66 0.97
N VAL A 237 8.50 7.18 -0.06
CA VAL A 237 7.33 6.31 0.11
C VAL A 237 7.74 4.92 0.59
N PHE A 238 8.72 4.32 -0.09
CA PHE A 238 9.09 2.91 0.09
C PHE A 238 10.42 2.71 0.84
N GLY A 239 11.12 3.80 1.16
CA GLY A 239 12.49 3.77 1.70
C GLY A 239 13.52 3.45 0.60
N ASN A 240 14.80 3.54 0.95
CA ASN A 240 15.92 3.22 0.05
C ASN A 240 16.00 1.73 -0.36
N ASN A 241 14.92 0.97 -0.15
CA ASN A 241 14.89 -0.45 -0.37
C ASN A 241 14.30 -0.71 -1.77
N SER A 242 15.20 -0.88 -2.75
CA SER A 242 14.88 -1.10 -4.16
C SER A 242 14.14 -2.42 -4.46
N ASP A 243 13.80 -3.22 -3.45
CA ASP A 243 13.25 -4.57 -3.62
C ASP A 243 11.78 -4.69 -3.19
N LEU A 244 10.95 -3.76 -3.70
CA LEU A 244 9.51 -3.75 -3.42
C LEU A 244 8.80 -5.02 -3.88
N TYR A 245 9.25 -5.60 -4.96
CA TYR A 245 8.68 -6.82 -5.49
C TYR A 245 8.84 -7.98 -4.50
N ASN A 246 10.04 -8.17 -3.97
CA ASN A 246 10.27 -9.21 -2.97
C ASN A 246 9.54 -8.90 -1.66
N GLN A 247 9.47 -7.62 -1.25
CA GLN A 247 8.67 -7.25 -0.08
C GLN A 247 7.20 -7.65 -0.26
N ALA A 248 6.59 -7.31 -1.40
CA ALA A 248 5.20 -7.65 -1.68
C ALA A 248 4.97 -9.16 -1.81
N LEU A 249 5.93 -9.90 -2.38
CA LEU A 249 5.86 -11.36 -2.49
C LEU A 249 6.09 -12.10 -1.15
N GLN A 250 6.74 -11.45 -0.18
CA GLN A 250 6.92 -12.00 1.16
C GLN A 250 5.69 -11.82 2.05
N LEU A 251 4.69 -11.04 1.60
CA LEU A 251 3.44 -10.89 2.33
C LEU A 251 2.71 -12.24 2.37
N GLU A 252 2.28 -12.63 3.56
CA GLU A 252 1.78 -13.98 3.83
C GLU A 252 0.27 -14.12 3.69
N SER A 253 -0.44 -13.02 3.38
CA SER A 253 -1.90 -13.04 3.18
C SER A 253 -2.37 -11.86 2.32
N THR A 254 -3.57 -11.98 1.76
CA THR A 254 -4.27 -10.86 1.07
C THR A 254 -4.52 -9.68 2.00
N ASP A 255 -4.77 -9.91 3.29
CA ASP A 255 -4.93 -8.86 4.29
C ASP A 255 -3.62 -8.09 4.52
N ALA A 256 -2.48 -8.81 4.57
CA ALA A 256 -1.16 -8.20 4.66
C ALA A 256 -0.84 -7.36 3.42
N LEU A 257 -1.20 -7.84 2.22
CA LEU A 257 -1.08 -7.06 0.99
C LEU A 257 -1.96 -5.79 1.04
N GLY A 258 -3.19 -5.91 1.51
CA GLY A 258 -4.10 -4.78 1.69
C GLY A 258 -3.55 -3.73 2.65
N ALA A 259 -3.02 -4.15 3.80
CA ALA A 259 -2.39 -3.27 4.77
C ALA A 259 -1.14 -2.57 4.20
N TRP A 260 -0.29 -3.31 3.48
CA TRP A 260 0.88 -2.77 2.80
C TRP A 260 0.51 -1.75 1.72
N LEU A 261 -0.50 -2.05 0.90
CA LEU A 261 -1.03 -1.12 -0.10
C LEU A 261 -1.57 0.15 0.56
N LYS A 262 -2.38 0.00 1.60
CA LYS A 262 -2.97 1.13 2.34
C LYS A 262 -1.88 2.06 2.86
N GLU A 263 -0.87 1.54 3.54
CA GLU A 263 0.22 2.33 4.09
C GLU A 263 0.96 3.13 3.00
N ASN A 264 1.36 2.46 1.92
CA ASN A 264 2.14 3.08 0.86
C ASN A 264 1.31 4.04 0.00
N CYS A 265 0.08 3.67 -0.34
CA CYS A 265 -0.85 4.57 -1.05
C CYS A 265 -1.18 5.83 -0.24
N MET A 266 -1.30 5.74 1.08
CA MET A 266 -1.49 6.91 1.95
C MET A 266 -0.27 7.83 1.97
N LYS A 267 0.96 7.27 1.95
CA LYS A 267 2.19 8.08 1.83
C LYS A 267 2.21 8.82 0.49
N MET A 268 1.91 8.12 -0.61
CA MET A 268 1.82 8.73 -1.95
C MET A 268 0.74 9.82 -2.00
N GLN A 269 -0.44 9.57 -1.43
CA GLN A 269 -1.55 10.51 -1.36
C GLN A 269 -1.14 11.82 -0.64
N ARG A 270 -0.40 11.70 0.46
CA ARG A 270 0.12 12.88 1.19
C ARG A 270 1.05 13.71 0.33
N GLN A 271 1.97 13.09 -0.42
CA GLN A 271 2.88 13.82 -1.31
C GLN A 271 2.11 14.54 -2.42
N VAL A 272 1.19 13.85 -3.12
CA VAL A 272 0.34 14.47 -4.16
C VAL A 272 -0.46 15.65 -3.60
N THR A 273 -0.99 15.52 -2.39
CA THR A 273 -1.77 16.58 -1.76
C THR A 273 -0.90 17.78 -1.37
N ASN A 274 0.29 17.54 -0.82
CA ASN A 274 1.24 18.59 -0.45
C ASN A 274 1.74 19.34 -1.67
N GLU A 275 2.16 18.65 -2.73
CA GLU A 275 2.57 19.31 -3.98
C GLU A 275 1.47 20.21 -4.58
N ARG A 276 0.21 19.74 -4.54
CA ARG A 276 -0.92 20.58 -4.97
C ARG A 276 -1.10 21.80 -4.09
N GLN A 277 -0.96 21.67 -2.77
CA GLN A 277 -1.05 22.80 -1.85
C GLN A 277 0.09 23.78 -2.06
N ASP A 278 1.32 23.29 -2.25
CA ASP A 278 2.49 24.14 -2.49
C ASP A 278 2.40 24.84 -3.85
N THR A 279 1.98 24.15 -4.89
CA THR A 279 1.71 24.77 -6.20
C THR A 279 0.60 25.81 -6.09
N THR A 280 -0.47 25.52 -5.37
CA THR A 280 -1.59 26.44 -5.16
C THR A 280 -1.16 27.68 -4.38
N LYS A 281 -0.43 27.53 -3.29
CA LYS A 281 0.13 28.66 -2.52
C LYS A 281 1.11 29.47 -3.36
N SER A 282 1.98 28.81 -4.12
CA SER A 282 2.96 29.47 -4.99
C SER A 282 2.28 30.38 -6.01
N PHE A 283 1.24 29.92 -6.71
CA PHE A 283 0.60 30.80 -7.70
C PHE A 283 -0.23 31.93 -7.06
N VAL A 284 -0.86 31.71 -5.89
CA VAL A 284 -1.54 32.79 -5.15
C VAL A 284 -0.53 33.84 -4.66
N THR A 285 0.62 33.42 -4.15
CA THR A 285 1.72 34.32 -3.77
C THR A 285 2.18 35.13 -4.97
N ARG A 286 2.43 34.49 -6.12
CA ARG A 286 2.78 35.20 -7.36
C ARG A 286 1.68 36.18 -7.84
N ALA A 287 0.40 35.80 -7.66
CA ALA A 287 -0.71 36.70 -7.96
C ALA A 287 -0.69 37.94 -7.08
N VAL A 288 -0.46 37.78 -5.80
CA VAL A 288 -0.37 38.90 -4.83
C VAL A 288 0.82 39.79 -5.14
N GLU A 289 1.98 39.22 -5.46
CA GLU A 289 3.16 39.98 -5.88
C GLU A 289 2.89 40.76 -7.16
N TYR A 290 2.28 40.14 -8.16
CA TYR A 290 1.89 40.81 -9.40
C TYR A 290 0.95 41.97 -9.17
N VAL A 291 -0.04 41.82 -8.28
CA VAL A 291 -0.92 42.93 -7.88
C VAL A 291 -0.11 44.08 -7.28
N LYS A 292 0.84 43.81 -6.39
CA LYS A 292 1.67 44.85 -5.75
C LYS A 292 2.54 45.61 -6.74
N GLU A 293 3.02 44.96 -7.79
CA GLU A 293 3.86 45.53 -8.81
C GLU A 293 3.04 46.32 -9.87
N HIS A 294 1.83 45.83 -10.16
CA HIS A 294 1.02 46.32 -11.31
C HIS A 294 -0.33 46.96 -10.93
N TYR A 295 -0.60 47.23 -9.64
CA TYR A 295 -1.90 47.78 -9.19
C TYR A 295 -2.28 49.09 -9.85
N ALA A 296 -1.28 49.89 -10.28
CA ALA A 296 -1.48 51.17 -10.96
C ALA A 296 -1.91 50.99 -12.43
N ASP A 297 -1.79 49.82 -13.00
CA ASP A 297 -2.23 49.54 -14.37
C ASP A 297 -3.76 49.46 -14.41
N GLN A 298 -4.37 50.34 -15.23
CA GLN A 298 -5.82 50.40 -15.39
C GLN A 298 -6.42 49.16 -16.04
N GLU A 299 -5.62 48.45 -16.87
CA GLU A 299 -6.02 47.25 -17.60
C GLU A 299 -5.82 45.95 -16.77
N LEU A 300 -5.37 46.06 -15.52
CA LEU A 300 -5.20 44.90 -14.66
C LEU A 300 -6.55 44.25 -14.34
N SER A 301 -6.77 43.07 -14.89
CA SER A 301 -8.00 42.29 -14.82
C SER A 301 -7.75 40.86 -14.43
N ILE A 302 -8.82 40.09 -14.25
CA ILE A 302 -8.73 38.65 -13.97
C ILE A 302 -8.12 37.88 -15.16
N GLU A 303 -8.38 38.37 -16.37
CA GLU A 303 -7.89 37.79 -17.62
C GLU A 303 -6.38 38.00 -17.76
N THR A 304 -5.88 39.21 -17.46
CA THR A 304 -4.44 39.50 -17.51
C THR A 304 -3.64 38.66 -16.52
N ILE A 305 -4.12 38.57 -15.28
CA ILE A 305 -3.41 37.75 -14.26
C ILE A 305 -3.50 36.26 -14.53
N CYS A 306 -4.63 35.78 -15.06
CA CYS A 306 -4.76 34.38 -15.45
C CYS A 306 -3.82 34.02 -16.60
N SER A 307 -3.64 34.89 -17.56
CA SER A 307 -2.67 34.73 -18.65
C SER A 307 -1.24 34.71 -18.13
N TYR A 308 -0.88 35.60 -17.21
CA TYR A 308 0.45 35.62 -16.57
C TYR A 308 0.74 34.33 -15.80
N LEU A 309 -0.24 33.82 -15.08
CA LEU A 309 -0.09 32.61 -14.26
C LEU A 309 -0.29 31.30 -15.04
N ASN A 310 -0.76 31.39 -16.29
CA ASN A 310 -1.13 30.26 -17.13
C ASN A 310 -2.18 29.33 -16.49
N VAL A 311 -3.25 29.93 -15.95
CA VAL A 311 -4.36 29.22 -15.32
C VAL A 311 -5.72 29.69 -15.87
N SER A 312 -6.75 28.84 -15.74
CA SER A 312 -8.12 29.25 -16.13
C SER A 312 -8.73 30.21 -15.10
N ALA A 313 -9.55 31.16 -15.56
CA ALA A 313 -10.22 32.17 -14.71
C ALA A 313 -11.12 31.50 -13.63
N ALA A 314 -11.80 30.40 -13.96
CA ALA A 314 -12.65 29.67 -13.01
C ALA A 314 -11.82 29.04 -11.88
N TYR A 315 -10.72 28.39 -12.22
CA TYR A 315 -9.80 27.80 -11.24
C TYR A 315 -9.15 28.88 -10.37
N PHE A 316 -8.60 29.93 -11.00
CA PHE A 316 -8.00 31.06 -10.30
C PHE A 316 -8.97 31.70 -9.29
N SER A 317 -10.19 32.03 -9.72
CA SER A 317 -11.19 32.71 -8.87
C SER A 317 -11.54 31.90 -7.63
N THR A 318 -11.70 30.56 -7.81
CA THR A 318 -12.03 29.64 -6.72
C THR A 318 -10.90 29.56 -5.70
N VAL A 319 -9.68 29.33 -6.20
CA VAL A 319 -8.51 29.13 -5.33
C VAL A 319 -8.06 30.44 -4.68
N PHE A 320 -8.01 31.54 -5.45
CA PHE A 320 -7.62 32.85 -4.91
C PHE A 320 -8.56 33.26 -3.76
N LYS A 321 -9.87 33.09 -3.94
CA LYS A 321 -10.86 33.40 -2.89
C LYS A 321 -10.69 32.49 -1.68
N LYS A 322 -10.40 31.21 -1.88
CA LYS A 322 -10.18 30.25 -0.78
C LYS A 322 -8.96 30.62 0.06
N GLU A 323 -7.85 30.97 -0.59
CA GLU A 323 -6.58 31.26 0.09
C GLU A 323 -6.51 32.67 0.69
N THR A 324 -7.09 33.69 0.02
CA THR A 324 -7.04 35.10 0.47
C THR A 324 -8.28 35.55 1.23
N GLY A 325 -9.35 34.78 1.21
CA GLY A 325 -10.66 35.13 1.78
C GLY A 325 -11.46 36.16 0.93
N LYS A 326 -10.88 36.68 -0.16
CA LYS A 326 -11.48 37.73 -0.99
C LYS A 326 -11.47 37.37 -2.47
N THR A 327 -12.43 37.88 -3.24
CA THR A 327 -12.33 37.79 -4.69
C THR A 327 -11.16 38.65 -5.18
N PHE A 328 -10.58 38.32 -6.34
CA PHE A 328 -9.47 39.08 -6.92
C PHE A 328 -9.79 40.59 -7.09
N ILE A 329 -10.99 40.91 -7.60
CA ILE A 329 -11.43 42.27 -7.77
C ILE A 329 -11.49 43.03 -6.45
N ASN A 330 -12.02 42.39 -5.40
CA ASN A 330 -12.07 43.00 -4.07
C ASN A 330 -10.67 43.19 -3.49
N TYR A 331 -9.79 42.20 -3.67
CA TYR A 331 -8.40 42.28 -3.22
C TYR A 331 -7.64 43.44 -3.90
N LEU A 332 -7.75 43.57 -5.24
CA LEU A 332 -7.16 44.64 -6.00
C LEU A 332 -7.73 46.00 -5.60
N THR A 333 -9.05 46.08 -5.40
CA THR A 333 -9.72 47.33 -4.97
C THR A 333 -9.21 47.77 -3.60
N ASP A 334 -9.15 46.86 -2.63
CA ASP A 334 -8.65 47.12 -1.28
C ASP A 334 -7.20 47.62 -1.33
N TYR A 335 -6.35 46.93 -2.09
CA TYR A 335 -4.95 47.32 -2.24
C TYR A 335 -4.78 48.73 -2.88
N ARG A 336 -5.53 49.01 -3.96
CA ARG A 336 -5.54 50.34 -4.59
C ARG A 336 -5.99 51.45 -3.62
N MET A 337 -6.97 51.14 -2.78
CA MET A 337 -7.46 52.11 -1.79
C MET A 337 -6.47 52.34 -0.64
N GLU A 338 -5.76 51.33 -0.20
CA GLU A 338 -4.66 51.45 0.77
C GLU A 338 -3.54 52.34 0.21
N GLN A 339 -3.12 52.12 -1.03
CA GLN A 339 -2.14 52.94 -1.71
C GLN A 339 -2.63 54.38 -1.92
N ALA A 340 -3.92 54.55 -2.19
CA ALA A 340 -4.51 55.90 -2.31
C ALA A 340 -4.47 56.66 -0.98
N VAL A 341 -4.74 56.00 0.16
CA VAL A 341 -4.63 56.64 1.48
C VAL A 341 -3.20 57.07 1.76
N ASP A 342 -2.21 56.23 1.44
CA ASP A 342 -0.81 56.59 1.63
C ASP A 342 -0.42 57.81 0.78
N LEU A 343 -0.79 57.88 -0.49
CA LEU A 343 -0.55 59.01 -1.37
C LEU A 343 -1.29 60.29 -0.91
N LEU A 344 -2.52 60.19 -0.43
CA LEU A 344 -3.30 61.30 0.10
C LEU A 344 -2.64 61.95 1.33
N LEU A 345 -2.00 61.17 2.18
CA LEU A 345 -1.39 61.61 3.44
C LEU A 345 0.06 62.07 3.26
N THR A 346 0.79 61.50 2.30
CA THR A 346 2.22 61.77 2.09
C THR A 346 2.51 62.82 1.02
N LYS A 347 1.60 63.01 0.06
CA LYS A 347 1.81 63.92 -1.08
C LYS A 347 0.72 64.97 -1.16
N ASP A 348 1.15 66.21 -1.53
CA ASP A 348 0.22 67.29 -1.74
C ASP A 348 -0.25 67.34 -3.21
N GLU A 349 -0.94 66.28 -3.63
CA GLU A 349 -1.46 66.09 -4.97
C GLU A 349 -3.00 66.22 -4.99
N LYS A 350 -3.54 66.59 -6.15
CA LYS A 350 -4.99 66.62 -6.35
C LYS A 350 -5.57 65.25 -6.45
N THR A 351 -6.78 65.02 -5.95
CA THR A 351 -7.45 63.72 -5.88
C THR A 351 -7.53 62.98 -7.24
N TYR A 352 -7.67 63.69 -8.35
CA TYR A 352 -7.74 63.07 -9.68
C TYR A 352 -6.38 62.47 -10.12
N ILE A 353 -5.28 63.11 -9.73
CA ILE A 353 -3.91 62.61 -9.98
C ILE A 353 -3.66 61.32 -9.18
N ILE A 354 -4.14 61.29 -7.93
CA ILE A 354 -4.03 60.12 -7.08
C ILE A 354 -4.87 58.98 -7.65
N ALA A 355 -6.08 59.26 -8.13
CA ALA A 355 -6.92 58.26 -8.79
C ALA A 355 -6.20 57.59 -9.95
N GLU A 356 -5.56 58.34 -10.82
CA GLU A 356 -4.80 57.86 -11.96
C GLU A 356 -3.59 56.99 -11.49
N LYS A 357 -2.85 57.45 -10.49
CA LYS A 357 -1.67 56.75 -9.93
C LYS A 357 -2.01 55.41 -9.28
N VAL A 358 -3.23 55.24 -8.82
CA VAL A 358 -3.68 53.97 -8.22
C VAL A 358 -4.54 53.13 -9.17
N GLY A 359 -4.51 53.43 -10.47
CA GLY A 359 -5.12 52.62 -11.53
C GLY A 359 -6.61 52.86 -11.78
N TYR A 360 -7.11 54.05 -11.50
CA TYR A 360 -8.48 54.45 -11.85
C TYR A 360 -8.49 55.51 -12.98
N SER A 361 -9.08 55.15 -14.10
CA SER A 361 -9.26 56.07 -15.25
C SER A 361 -10.32 57.14 -14.99
N ASP A 362 -11.35 56.85 -14.18
CA ASP A 362 -12.41 57.79 -13.82
C ASP A 362 -12.27 58.25 -12.35
N PRO A 363 -11.90 59.52 -12.10
CA PRO A 363 -11.80 60.08 -10.76
C PRO A 363 -13.12 60.13 -9.99
N ASN A 364 -14.26 60.12 -10.67
CA ASN A 364 -15.57 60.10 -10.00
C ASN A 364 -15.86 58.71 -9.45
N TYR A 365 -15.56 57.67 -10.25
CA TYR A 365 -15.66 56.28 -9.80
C TYR A 365 -14.69 56.00 -8.67
N PHE A 366 -13.46 56.47 -8.76
CA PHE A 366 -12.51 56.40 -7.64
C PHE A 366 -13.09 57.01 -6.37
N SER A 367 -13.60 58.22 -6.43
CA SER A 367 -14.17 58.95 -5.28
C SER A 367 -15.38 58.19 -4.68
N TYR A 368 -16.19 57.56 -5.52
CA TYR A 368 -17.30 56.70 -5.09
C TYR A 368 -16.80 55.44 -4.33
N VAL A 369 -15.83 54.72 -4.88
CA VAL A 369 -15.26 53.52 -4.26
C VAL A 369 -14.59 53.87 -2.94
N PHE A 370 -13.80 54.95 -2.90
CA PHE A 370 -13.15 55.45 -1.72
C PHE A 370 -14.15 55.78 -0.60
N LYS A 371 -15.23 56.54 -0.97
CA LYS A 371 -16.29 56.87 0.00
C LYS A 371 -17.01 55.64 0.51
N LYS A 372 -17.22 54.60 -0.33
CA LYS A 372 -17.84 53.36 0.06
C LYS A 372 -16.98 52.61 1.09
N GLN A 373 -15.66 52.64 0.95
CA GLN A 373 -14.72 51.92 1.80
C GLN A 373 -14.40 52.66 3.10
N PHE A 374 -14.21 53.96 3.06
CA PHE A 374 -13.79 54.78 4.21
C PHE A 374 -14.89 55.68 4.80
N GLY A 375 -16.10 55.65 4.27
CA GLY A 375 -17.25 56.40 4.76
C GLY A 375 -17.27 57.88 4.36
N MET A 376 -16.18 58.43 3.79
CA MET A 376 -16.05 59.83 3.40
C MET A 376 -15.24 60.02 2.11
N SER A 377 -15.39 61.18 1.47
CA SER A 377 -14.63 61.47 0.24
C SER A 377 -13.13 61.58 0.51
N PRO A 378 -12.27 61.36 -0.52
CA PRO A 378 -10.82 61.47 -0.39
C PRO A 378 -10.36 62.84 0.17
N SER A 379 -10.95 63.93 -0.30
CA SER A 379 -10.62 65.27 0.17
C SER A 379 -10.98 65.48 1.65
N LYS A 380 -12.14 64.98 2.10
CA LYS A 380 -12.53 65.04 3.53
C LYS A 380 -11.64 64.17 4.39
N TYR A 381 -11.26 62.99 3.91
CA TYR A 381 -10.35 62.06 4.61
C TYR A 381 -8.98 62.74 4.82
N LYS A 382 -8.41 63.38 3.78
CA LYS A 382 -7.16 64.15 3.86
C LYS A 382 -7.26 65.28 4.88
N ALA A 383 -8.32 66.10 4.80
CA ALA A 383 -8.51 67.23 5.71
C ALA A 383 -8.67 66.79 7.19
N GLY A 384 -9.43 65.74 7.45
CA GLY A 384 -9.62 65.20 8.80
C GLY A 384 -8.33 64.69 9.43
N LYS A 385 -7.52 63.93 8.67
CA LYS A 385 -6.26 63.36 9.18
C LYS A 385 -5.11 64.35 9.30
N LEU A 386 -5.10 65.43 8.50
CA LEU A 386 -4.11 66.51 8.59
C LEU A 386 -4.49 67.58 9.62
N GLY A 387 -5.79 67.70 10.00
CA GLY A 387 -6.26 68.59 11.04
C GLY A 387 -6.16 68.06 12.49
N GLU A 388 -5.83 66.76 12.65
CA GLU A 388 -5.55 66.10 13.92
C GLU A 388 -4.06 66.19 14.31
N LYS A 389 -3.20 66.80 13.50
CA LYS A 389 -1.81 67.14 13.82
C LYS A 389 -1.70 68.66 14.08
#